data_60ce1fcbed71df71f4c48aad08c0460f
#
_entry.id   60ce1fcbed71df71f4c48aad08c0460f
#
_cell.length_a   1.000
_cell.length_b   1.000
_cell.length_c   1.000
_cell.angle_alpha   90.00
_cell.angle_beta   90.00
_cell.angle_gamma   90.00
#
_symmetry.space_group_name_H-M   'P 1'
#
loop_
_entity.id
_entity.type
_entity.pdbx_description
1 polymer ?
#
loop_
_entity_poly.entity_id
_entity_poly.type
_entity_poly.pdbx_seq_one_letter_code
_entity_poly.pdbx_strand_id
1 'polypeptide(L)'
;MAKQKFERTKPHVNIGTIGHVDHGKTTLTAAITKYLSFQGKAKFESYDSIDRAPEERERGITINTAHVEYETNERHYAHVDCPGHADYIKNMITGAAQMDGSILVISAADGPMAQTREHILLARQVGVPAIVVFLNKADQVDDEELIELVEMEVRELLSKYEFPGDDIPIIKGSARNALESDSTDVDDPVYACIQELMDNVDSYIPTPERKSDLPFLMPVEDTMTITGRGTVATGRVERGRINLNEKVEIVGLMDEPRETTVTGIEMFRKLLDYAEAGDNIGTLLRGVARNEIWRGQVLAKPKSIKPLTKFKGQVYVLSKDEGGRHTPFFNNYRPQFYFRTTDVTGVITLPQGVEMCMPGDNVEMDVELITPIAIEQGLRFAIREGGRTVGSGVVIEITE
;
A
#
# COMPACT_ATOMS: atom_id res chain seq x y z
N MET A 1 -11.65 -9.84 29.16
CA MET A 1 -10.51 -10.75 28.97
C MET A 1 -9.24 -9.91 28.77
N ALA A 2 -8.12 -10.32 29.35
CA ALA A 2 -6.83 -9.66 29.08
C ALA A 2 -6.47 -9.88 27.62
N LYS A 3 -6.01 -8.82 26.92
CA LYS A 3 -5.50 -8.95 25.55
C LYS A 3 -4.23 -9.78 25.54
N GLN A 4 -4.09 -10.64 24.55
CA GLN A 4 -2.87 -11.43 24.35
C GLN A 4 -1.70 -10.54 23.97
N LYS A 5 -0.47 -10.93 24.33
CA LYS A 5 0.75 -10.33 23.81
C LYS A 5 1.05 -10.92 22.43
N PHE A 6 1.59 -10.07 21.56
CA PHE A 6 2.14 -10.52 20.27
C PHE A 6 3.53 -11.14 20.49
N GLU A 7 3.73 -12.33 19.97
CA GLU A 7 5.03 -13.02 20.00
C GLU A 7 5.65 -13.04 18.61
N ARG A 8 6.87 -12.54 18.48
CA ARG A 8 7.62 -12.50 17.21
C ARG A 8 8.35 -13.83 17.01
N THR A 9 7.69 -14.80 16.42
CA THR A 9 8.26 -16.14 16.18
C THR A 9 8.77 -16.33 14.75
N LYS A 10 8.29 -15.49 13.80
CA LYS A 10 8.61 -15.59 12.37
C LYS A 10 8.92 -14.20 11.80
N PRO A 11 9.66 -14.12 10.68
CA PRO A 11 9.81 -12.87 9.93
C PRO A 11 8.45 -12.30 9.56
N HIS A 12 8.25 -11.00 9.77
CA HIS A 12 7.04 -10.28 9.42
C HIS A 12 7.16 -9.65 8.03
N VAL A 13 6.17 -9.88 7.17
CA VAL A 13 6.12 -9.36 5.79
C VAL A 13 4.75 -8.74 5.54
N ASN A 14 4.76 -7.54 4.96
CA ASN A 14 3.54 -6.86 4.54
C ASN A 14 3.31 -7.15 3.06
N ILE A 15 2.20 -7.79 2.73
CA ILE A 15 1.79 -7.99 1.35
C ILE A 15 0.40 -7.39 1.14
N GLY A 16 -0.02 -7.30 -0.11
CA GLY A 16 -1.40 -6.89 -0.38
C GLY A 16 -1.84 -7.24 -1.78
N THR A 17 -3.15 -7.21 -1.98
CA THR A 17 -3.79 -7.43 -3.28
C THR A 17 -3.96 -6.12 -4.01
N ILE A 18 -3.52 -6.08 -5.27
CA ILE A 18 -3.71 -4.98 -6.22
C ILE A 18 -4.31 -5.50 -7.51
N GLY A 19 -4.90 -4.64 -8.34
CA GLY A 19 -5.50 -5.02 -9.61
C GLY A 19 -6.84 -4.32 -9.85
N HIS A 20 -7.44 -4.58 -11.01
CA HIS A 20 -8.68 -3.93 -11.43
C HIS A 20 -9.87 -4.24 -10.50
N VAL A 21 -10.88 -3.37 -10.51
CA VAL A 21 -12.18 -3.66 -9.87
C VAL A 21 -12.77 -4.95 -10.47
N ASP A 22 -13.49 -5.72 -9.66
CA ASP A 22 -14.13 -6.99 -10.05
C ASP A 22 -13.20 -8.13 -10.49
N HIS A 23 -11.88 -7.97 -10.43
CA HIS A 23 -10.94 -9.08 -10.66
C HIS A 23 -10.84 -10.09 -9.50
N GLY A 24 -11.50 -9.79 -8.35
CA GLY A 24 -11.65 -10.74 -7.24
C GLY A 24 -10.56 -10.65 -6.16
N LYS A 25 -9.98 -9.46 -5.91
CA LYS A 25 -8.98 -9.22 -4.87
C LYS A 25 -9.47 -9.64 -3.48
N THR A 26 -10.60 -9.08 -3.04
CA THR A 26 -11.20 -9.38 -1.73
C THR A 26 -11.63 -10.84 -1.62
N THR A 27 -12.14 -11.43 -2.73
CA THR A 27 -12.47 -12.87 -2.79
C THR A 27 -11.22 -13.72 -2.58
N LEU A 28 -10.10 -13.36 -3.20
CA LEU A 28 -8.82 -14.06 -3.04
C LEU A 28 -8.31 -13.93 -1.59
N THR A 29 -8.37 -12.73 -1.02
CA THR A 29 -7.98 -12.49 0.38
C THR A 29 -8.81 -13.36 1.33
N ALA A 30 -10.13 -13.45 1.12
CA ALA A 30 -11.00 -14.33 1.89
C ALA A 30 -10.65 -15.82 1.70
N ALA A 31 -10.37 -16.26 0.47
CA ALA A 31 -9.98 -17.63 0.15
C ALA A 31 -8.65 -18.02 0.84
N ILE A 32 -7.66 -17.13 0.85
CA ILE A 32 -6.38 -17.33 1.56
C ILE A 32 -6.63 -17.52 3.06
N THR A 33 -7.41 -16.63 3.69
CA THR A 33 -7.69 -16.74 5.13
C THR A 33 -8.46 -18.00 5.46
N LYS A 34 -9.40 -18.43 4.59
CA LYS A 34 -10.14 -19.68 4.74
C LYS A 34 -9.21 -20.90 4.71
N TYR A 35 -8.41 -21.03 3.67
CA TYR A 35 -7.46 -22.12 3.49
C TYR A 35 -6.48 -22.24 4.68
N LEU A 36 -5.88 -21.12 5.08
CA LEU A 36 -4.94 -21.10 6.19
C LEU A 36 -5.62 -21.32 7.55
N SER A 37 -6.93 -21.02 7.68
CA SER A 37 -7.67 -21.27 8.92
C SER A 37 -7.83 -22.76 9.22
N PHE A 38 -7.93 -23.61 8.20
CA PHE A 38 -7.97 -25.08 8.38
C PHE A 38 -6.66 -25.62 8.94
N GLN A 39 -5.56 -24.92 8.72
CA GLN A 39 -4.24 -25.24 9.26
C GLN A 39 -3.97 -24.58 10.63
N GLY A 40 -4.94 -23.83 11.17
CA GLY A 40 -4.77 -23.07 12.42
C GLY A 40 -3.82 -21.86 12.28
N LYS A 41 -3.52 -21.41 11.06
CA LYS A 41 -2.57 -20.34 10.72
C LYS A 41 -3.22 -19.00 10.42
N ALA A 42 -4.53 -18.95 10.39
CA ALA A 42 -5.31 -17.73 10.21
C ALA A 42 -6.63 -17.82 10.98
N LYS A 43 -7.24 -16.66 11.24
CA LYS A 43 -8.66 -16.58 11.49
C LYS A 43 -9.35 -16.36 10.15
N PHE A 44 -10.35 -17.18 9.83
CA PHE A 44 -11.14 -16.95 8.62
C PHE A 44 -11.83 -15.59 8.67
N GLU A 45 -11.59 -14.78 7.66
CA GLU A 45 -12.27 -13.51 7.43
C GLU A 45 -13.10 -13.64 6.14
N SER A 46 -14.43 -13.60 6.29
CA SER A 46 -15.34 -13.66 5.14
C SER A 46 -15.27 -12.38 4.30
N TYR A 47 -15.75 -12.43 3.07
CA TYR A 47 -15.86 -11.25 2.19
C TYR A 47 -16.49 -10.06 2.92
N ASP A 48 -17.65 -10.26 3.58
CA ASP A 48 -18.36 -9.22 4.33
C ASP A 48 -17.62 -8.72 5.57
N SER A 49 -16.67 -9.49 6.09
CA SER A 49 -15.84 -9.08 7.23
C SER A 49 -14.63 -8.27 6.81
N ILE A 50 -14.20 -8.39 5.56
CA ILE A 50 -13.15 -7.58 4.93
C ILE A 50 -13.75 -6.25 4.47
N ASP A 51 -14.76 -6.26 3.61
CA ASP A 51 -15.52 -5.08 3.15
C ASP A 51 -16.62 -4.75 4.19
N ARG A 52 -16.26 -3.94 5.18
CA ARG A 52 -17.10 -3.71 6.38
C ARG A 52 -18.07 -2.55 6.23
N ALA A 53 -17.72 -1.54 5.44
CA ALA A 53 -18.53 -0.35 5.30
C ALA A 53 -19.87 -0.68 4.60
N PRO A 54 -21.00 -0.11 5.05
CA PRO A 54 -22.28 -0.31 4.37
C PRO A 54 -22.23 0.01 2.88
N GLU A 55 -21.50 1.06 2.52
CA GLU A 55 -21.32 1.50 1.13
C GLU A 55 -20.50 0.49 0.29
N GLU A 56 -19.54 -0.19 0.89
CA GLU A 56 -18.74 -1.25 0.24
C GLU A 56 -19.64 -2.44 -0.11
N ARG A 57 -20.49 -2.86 0.83
CA ARG A 57 -21.44 -3.96 0.63
C ARG A 57 -22.53 -3.65 -0.37
N GLU A 58 -23.07 -2.42 -0.33
CA GLU A 58 -24.12 -1.97 -1.24
C GLU A 58 -23.62 -1.91 -2.68
N ARG A 59 -22.39 -1.45 -2.88
CA ARG A 59 -21.78 -1.29 -4.22
C ARG A 59 -21.00 -2.53 -4.67
N GLY A 60 -20.69 -3.46 -3.79
CA GLY A 60 -19.85 -4.63 -4.08
C GLY A 60 -18.40 -4.28 -4.43
N ILE A 61 -17.90 -3.15 -3.94
CA ILE A 61 -16.53 -2.68 -4.22
C ILE A 61 -15.82 -2.28 -2.92
N THR A 62 -14.53 -2.59 -2.83
CA THR A 62 -13.67 -2.14 -1.72
C THR A 62 -13.39 -0.64 -1.88
N ILE A 63 -13.65 0.13 -0.82
CA ILE A 63 -13.41 1.58 -0.74
C ILE A 63 -12.17 1.86 0.11
N ASN A 64 -12.11 1.27 1.29
CA ASN A 64 -11.02 1.44 2.24
C ASN A 64 -10.08 0.24 2.22
N THR A 65 -8.82 0.47 2.55
CA THR A 65 -7.89 -0.65 2.75
C THR A 65 -8.32 -1.47 3.96
N ALA A 66 -8.37 -2.79 3.81
CA ALA A 66 -8.61 -3.72 4.90
C ALA A 66 -7.31 -4.46 5.23
N HIS A 67 -7.08 -4.70 6.54
CA HIS A 67 -5.91 -5.43 6.99
C HIS A 67 -6.34 -6.75 7.60
N VAL A 68 -5.78 -7.85 7.11
CA VAL A 68 -5.97 -9.20 7.65
C VAL A 68 -4.63 -9.79 8.06
N GLU A 69 -4.65 -10.66 9.07
CA GLU A 69 -3.46 -11.31 9.62
C GLU A 69 -3.52 -12.80 9.34
N TYR A 70 -2.42 -13.37 8.88
CA TYR A 70 -2.23 -14.81 8.77
C TYR A 70 -0.75 -15.19 8.77
N GLU A 71 -0.47 -16.45 8.85
CA GLU A 71 0.90 -16.96 8.77
C GLU A 71 1.00 -18.21 7.88
N THR A 72 2.17 -18.47 7.36
CA THR A 72 2.60 -19.72 6.76
C THR A 72 3.50 -20.48 7.73
N ASN A 73 4.17 -21.52 7.29
CA ASN A 73 5.22 -22.16 8.10
C ASN A 73 6.42 -21.25 8.28
N GLU A 74 6.72 -20.42 7.28
CA GLU A 74 7.94 -19.63 7.18
C GLU A 74 7.79 -18.21 7.70
N ARG A 75 6.60 -17.59 7.52
CA ARG A 75 6.41 -16.14 7.69
C ARG A 75 5.09 -15.80 8.36
N HIS A 76 5.09 -14.62 8.99
CA HIS A 76 3.88 -13.94 9.48
C HIS A 76 3.54 -12.80 8.53
N TYR A 77 2.30 -12.72 8.08
CA TYR A 77 1.83 -11.75 7.10
C TYR A 77 0.81 -10.76 7.66
N ALA A 78 1.04 -9.47 7.38
CA ALA A 78 -0.02 -8.47 7.34
C ALA A 78 -0.43 -8.31 5.88
N HIS A 79 -1.67 -8.61 5.56
CA HIS A 79 -2.21 -8.49 4.21
C HIS A 79 -3.11 -7.28 4.11
N VAL A 80 -2.83 -6.40 3.15
CA VAL A 80 -3.59 -5.19 2.84
C VAL A 80 -4.44 -5.44 1.61
N ASP A 81 -5.75 -5.55 1.78
CA ASP A 81 -6.68 -5.60 0.64
C ASP A 81 -6.93 -4.18 0.14
N CYS A 82 -6.54 -3.90 -1.11
CA CYS A 82 -6.61 -2.57 -1.71
C CYS A 82 -7.85 -2.40 -2.59
N PRO A 83 -8.45 -1.18 -2.60
CA PRO A 83 -9.52 -0.88 -3.54
C PRO A 83 -9.05 -0.98 -4.98
N GLY A 84 -9.94 -1.41 -5.88
CA GLY A 84 -9.67 -1.53 -7.32
C GLY A 84 -10.17 -0.34 -8.14
N HIS A 85 -11.12 0.43 -7.62
CA HIS A 85 -11.78 1.49 -8.37
C HIS A 85 -10.95 2.78 -8.40
N ALA A 86 -10.94 3.48 -9.54
CA ALA A 86 -10.15 4.69 -9.76
C ALA A 86 -10.45 5.83 -8.76
N ASP A 87 -11.70 5.94 -8.28
CA ASP A 87 -12.08 6.97 -7.30
C ASP A 87 -11.36 6.81 -5.95
N TYR A 88 -10.90 5.60 -5.63
CA TYR A 88 -10.26 5.26 -4.35
C TYR A 88 -8.76 5.05 -4.46
N ILE A 89 -8.15 5.53 -5.54
CA ILE A 89 -6.72 5.38 -5.81
C ILE A 89 -5.84 5.92 -4.67
N LYS A 90 -6.30 6.94 -3.93
CA LYS A 90 -5.60 7.44 -2.73
C LYS A 90 -5.41 6.35 -1.68
N ASN A 91 -6.44 5.55 -1.45
CA ASN A 91 -6.38 4.46 -0.49
C ASN A 91 -5.51 3.32 -1.02
N MET A 92 -5.56 3.07 -2.35
CA MET A 92 -4.65 2.12 -3.00
C MET A 92 -3.18 2.54 -2.85
N ILE A 93 -2.83 3.80 -3.13
CA ILE A 93 -1.46 4.32 -2.96
C ILE A 93 -0.99 4.16 -1.52
N THR A 94 -1.85 4.52 -0.56
CA THR A 94 -1.54 4.38 0.87
C THR A 94 -1.31 2.93 1.27
N GLY A 95 -2.15 2.01 0.78
CA GLY A 95 -1.98 0.57 1.01
C GLY A 95 -0.71 0.03 0.37
N ALA A 96 -0.47 0.35 -0.91
CA ALA A 96 0.71 -0.10 -1.64
C ALA A 96 2.03 0.38 -1.03
N ALA A 97 2.07 1.60 -0.49
CA ALA A 97 3.25 2.13 0.19
C ALA A 97 3.66 1.34 1.45
N GLN A 98 2.77 0.51 1.97
CA GLN A 98 3.03 -0.34 3.12
C GLN A 98 3.56 -1.72 2.76
N MET A 99 3.49 -2.11 1.49
CA MET A 99 3.78 -3.48 1.05
C MET A 99 5.28 -3.73 0.88
N ASP A 100 5.70 -4.90 1.33
CA ASP A 100 7.02 -5.49 1.06
C ASP A 100 6.98 -6.38 -0.19
N GLY A 101 5.79 -6.65 -0.70
CA GLY A 101 5.48 -7.34 -1.94
C GLY A 101 3.98 -7.29 -2.22
N SER A 102 3.54 -7.56 -3.44
CA SER A 102 2.12 -7.55 -3.78
C SER A 102 1.70 -8.77 -4.59
N ILE A 103 0.40 -9.09 -4.49
CA ILE A 103 -0.29 -10.07 -5.33
C ILE A 103 -1.11 -9.26 -6.34
N LEU A 104 -0.73 -9.33 -7.60
CA LEU A 104 -1.47 -8.71 -8.70
C LEU A 104 -2.57 -9.68 -9.16
N VAL A 105 -3.82 -9.31 -8.92
CA VAL A 105 -4.98 -10.13 -9.28
C VAL A 105 -5.54 -9.67 -10.62
N ILE A 106 -5.57 -10.57 -11.59
CA ILE A 106 -6.06 -10.33 -12.95
C ILE A 106 -7.09 -11.41 -13.28
N SER A 107 -8.23 -11.01 -13.83
CA SER A 107 -9.20 -11.97 -14.38
C SER A 107 -8.63 -12.61 -15.65
N ALA A 108 -8.57 -13.93 -15.72
CA ALA A 108 -8.15 -14.66 -16.92
C ALA A 108 -9.10 -14.44 -18.10
N ALA A 109 -10.37 -14.12 -17.83
CA ALA A 109 -11.37 -13.85 -18.86
C ALA A 109 -11.26 -12.42 -19.44
N ASP A 110 -10.85 -11.44 -18.64
CA ASP A 110 -10.85 -10.01 -19.01
C ASP A 110 -9.45 -9.52 -19.40
N GLY A 111 -8.39 -10.16 -18.90
CA GLY A 111 -7.01 -9.72 -19.07
C GLY A 111 -6.65 -8.43 -18.30
N PRO A 112 -5.49 -7.82 -18.58
CA PRO A 112 -5.06 -6.58 -17.96
C PRO A 112 -5.89 -5.38 -18.42
N MET A 113 -6.56 -4.71 -17.48
CA MET A 113 -7.42 -3.55 -17.72
C MET A 113 -6.74 -2.22 -17.30
N ALA A 114 -7.47 -1.10 -17.44
CA ALA A 114 -6.91 0.24 -17.19
C ALA A 114 -6.34 0.41 -15.77
N GLN A 115 -7.10 -0.01 -14.74
CA GLN A 115 -6.61 0.08 -13.36
C GLN A 115 -5.49 -0.92 -13.06
N THR A 116 -5.41 -2.06 -13.77
CA THR A 116 -4.28 -2.99 -13.66
C THR A 116 -2.97 -2.27 -14.00
N ARG A 117 -2.97 -1.54 -15.10
CA ARG A 117 -1.80 -0.74 -15.55
C ARG A 117 -1.44 0.36 -14.56
N GLU A 118 -2.44 1.10 -14.07
CA GLU A 118 -2.24 2.16 -13.07
C GLU A 118 -1.72 1.59 -11.74
N HIS A 119 -2.23 0.44 -11.28
CA HIS A 119 -1.79 -0.19 -10.04
C HIS A 119 -0.35 -0.70 -10.11
N ILE A 120 0.07 -1.30 -11.24
CA ILE A 120 1.47 -1.72 -11.44
C ILE A 120 2.40 -0.50 -11.41
N LEU A 121 2.03 0.57 -12.15
CA LEU A 121 2.78 1.82 -12.16
C LEU A 121 2.93 2.39 -10.75
N LEU A 122 1.83 2.50 -10.01
CA LEU A 122 1.83 3.04 -8.65
C LEU A 122 2.62 2.16 -7.69
N ALA A 123 2.49 0.84 -7.77
CA ALA A 123 3.29 -0.10 -6.97
C ALA A 123 4.80 0.13 -7.21
N ARG A 124 5.20 0.31 -8.48
CA ARG A 124 6.58 0.64 -8.82
C ARG A 124 7.03 1.97 -8.22
N GLN A 125 6.18 2.99 -8.30
CA GLN A 125 6.48 4.34 -7.78
C GLN A 125 6.63 4.38 -6.27
N VAL A 126 5.74 3.70 -5.52
CA VAL A 126 5.85 3.64 -4.06
C VAL A 126 6.94 2.68 -3.58
N GLY A 127 7.56 1.93 -4.50
CA GLY A 127 8.72 1.09 -4.22
C GLY A 127 8.40 -0.32 -3.76
N VAL A 128 7.26 -0.89 -4.16
CA VAL A 128 6.99 -2.34 -3.98
C VAL A 128 8.07 -3.14 -4.70
N PRO A 129 8.86 -3.96 -3.99
CA PRO A 129 10.04 -4.59 -4.59
C PRO A 129 9.73 -5.80 -5.46
N ALA A 130 8.64 -6.52 -5.19
CA ALA A 130 8.29 -7.76 -5.88
C ALA A 130 6.77 -7.92 -6.03
N ILE A 131 6.37 -8.56 -7.13
CA ILE A 131 4.97 -8.86 -7.46
C ILE A 131 4.86 -10.35 -7.78
N VAL A 132 3.84 -11.01 -7.25
CA VAL A 132 3.38 -12.34 -7.68
C VAL A 132 2.03 -12.14 -8.37
N VAL A 133 1.76 -12.87 -9.44
CA VAL A 133 0.50 -12.73 -10.20
C VAL A 133 -0.45 -13.88 -9.89
N PHE A 134 -1.72 -13.56 -9.68
CA PHE A 134 -2.79 -14.54 -9.62
C PHE A 134 -3.79 -14.29 -10.76
N LEU A 135 -3.79 -15.18 -11.76
CA LEU A 135 -4.79 -15.22 -12.84
C LEU A 135 -6.05 -15.87 -12.30
N ASN A 136 -6.94 -15.02 -11.80
CA ASN A 136 -8.21 -15.43 -11.20
C ASN A 136 -9.28 -15.70 -12.26
N LYS A 137 -10.35 -16.37 -11.85
CA LYS A 137 -11.49 -16.75 -12.71
C LYS A 137 -11.08 -17.67 -13.89
N ALA A 138 -10.04 -18.46 -13.72
CA ALA A 138 -9.62 -19.42 -14.74
C ALA A 138 -10.70 -20.48 -15.06
N ASP A 139 -11.63 -20.70 -14.13
CA ASP A 139 -12.83 -21.54 -14.29
C ASP A 139 -13.84 -20.97 -15.30
N GLN A 140 -13.72 -19.74 -15.74
CA GLN A 140 -14.60 -19.11 -16.73
C GLN A 140 -14.03 -19.14 -18.15
N VAL A 141 -12.84 -19.69 -18.34
CA VAL A 141 -12.17 -19.76 -19.64
C VAL A 141 -11.88 -21.20 -19.98
N ASP A 142 -12.59 -21.71 -21.01
CA ASP A 142 -12.44 -23.09 -21.46
C ASP A 142 -11.24 -23.27 -22.41
N ASP A 143 -10.73 -22.20 -22.99
CA ASP A 143 -9.64 -22.17 -23.96
C ASP A 143 -8.30 -21.85 -23.28
N GLU A 144 -7.43 -22.84 -23.21
CA GLU A 144 -6.12 -22.73 -22.59
C GLU A 144 -5.20 -21.76 -23.35
N GLU A 145 -5.33 -21.63 -24.67
CA GLU A 145 -4.57 -20.69 -25.49
C GLU A 145 -4.90 -19.24 -25.15
N LEU A 146 -6.16 -18.93 -24.76
CA LEU A 146 -6.53 -17.59 -24.29
C LEU A 146 -5.88 -17.26 -22.95
N ILE A 147 -5.77 -18.23 -22.04
CA ILE A 147 -5.09 -18.02 -20.75
C ILE A 147 -3.61 -17.75 -20.98
N GLU A 148 -2.97 -18.47 -21.92
CA GLU A 148 -1.56 -18.24 -22.27
C GLU A 148 -1.34 -16.86 -22.91
N LEU A 149 -2.25 -16.39 -23.75
CA LEU A 149 -2.20 -15.04 -24.31
C LEU A 149 -2.29 -13.95 -23.22
N VAL A 150 -3.21 -14.11 -22.26
CA VAL A 150 -3.32 -13.21 -21.11
C VAL A 150 -2.05 -13.23 -20.27
N GLU A 151 -1.46 -14.40 -20.04
CA GLU A 151 -0.19 -14.53 -19.33
C GLU A 151 0.92 -13.77 -20.04
N MET A 152 1.06 -13.90 -21.37
CA MET A 152 2.05 -13.17 -22.15
C MET A 152 1.84 -11.66 -22.05
N GLU A 153 0.60 -11.17 -22.18
CA GLU A 153 0.30 -9.74 -22.04
C GLU A 153 0.66 -9.21 -20.65
N VAL A 154 0.43 -9.98 -19.60
CA VAL A 154 0.78 -9.63 -18.23
C VAL A 154 2.31 -9.52 -18.07
N ARG A 155 3.07 -10.48 -18.62
CA ARG A 155 4.55 -10.46 -18.58
C ARG A 155 5.12 -9.25 -19.31
N GLU A 156 4.61 -8.94 -20.50
CA GLU A 156 5.01 -7.75 -21.27
C GLU A 156 4.68 -6.46 -20.50
N LEU A 157 3.51 -6.41 -19.89
CA LEU A 157 3.07 -5.24 -19.11
C LEU A 157 3.98 -5.03 -17.88
N LEU A 158 4.30 -6.09 -17.15
CA LEU A 158 5.20 -6.01 -15.98
C LEU A 158 6.61 -5.59 -16.39
N SER A 159 7.13 -6.13 -17.50
CA SER A 159 8.43 -5.75 -18.04
C SER A 159 8.47 -4.28 -18.48
N LYS A 160 7.39 -3.76 -19.06
CA LYS A 160 7.25 -2.35 -19.42
C LYS A 160 7.38 -1.43 -18.20
N TYR A 161 6.91 -1.85 -17.03
CA TYR A 161 7.01 -1.09 -15.77
C TYR A 161 8.22 -1.51 -14.91
N GLU A 162 9.24 -2.08 -15.54
CA GLU A 162 10.53 -2.43 -14.93
C GLU A 162 10.44 -3.47 -13.80
N PHE A 163 9.44 -4.34 -13.84
CA PHE A 163 9.44 -5.58 -13.08
C PHE A 163 10.00 -6.71 -13.94
N PRO A 164 10.63 -7.75 -13.37
CA PRO A 164 11.21 -8.86 -14.16
C PRO A 164 10.10 -9.81 -14.66
N GLY A 165 9.31 -9.34 -15.65
CA GLY A 165 8.09 -10.00 -16.13
C GLY A 165 8.26 -11.47 -16.51
N ASP A 166 9.42 -11.85 -17.07
CA ASP A 166 9.69 -13.24 -17.47
C ASP A 166 9.87 -14.19 -16.27
N ASP A 167 10.42 -13.66 -15.14
CA ASP A 167 10.73 -14.44 -13.94
C ASP A 167 9.62 -14.43 -12.88
N ILE A 168 8.60 -13.61 -13.07
CA ILE A 168 7.51 -13.44 -12.08
C ILE A 168 6.63 -14.70 -12.07
N PRO A 169 6.37 -15.29 -10.87
CA PRO A 169 5.42 -16.38 -10.74
C PRO A 169 4.00 -15.94 -11.12
N ILE A 170 3.36 -16.70 -11.98
CA ILE A 170 1.96 -16.53 -12.39
C ILE A 170 1.19 -17.79 -12.05
N ILE A 171 0.27 -17.70 -11.11
CA ILE A 171 -0.55 -18.78 -10.63
C ILE A 171 -1.95 -18.65 -11.23
N LYS A 172 -2.49 -19.74 -11.78
CA LYS A 172 -3.81 -19.80 -12.39
C LYS A 172 -4.80 -20.47 -11.45
N GLY A 173 -5.99 -19.89 -11.27
CA GLY A 173 -6.99 -20.51 -10.40
C GLY A 173 -8.31 -19.76 -10.29
N SER A 174 -9.16 -20.25 -9.39
CA SER A 174 -10.44 -19.65 -9.05
C SER A 174 -10.53 -19.42 -7.55
N ALA A 175 -10.36 -18.17 -7.14
CA ALA A 175 -10.52 -17.77 -5.74
C ALA A 175 -11.95 -18.05 -5.24
N ARG A 176 -12.95 -17.93 -6.13
CA ARG A 176 -14.35 -18.20 -5.82
C ARG A 176 -14.58 -19.66 -5.50
N ASN A 177 -14.10 -20.58 -6.33
CA ASN A 177 -14.27 -22.02 -6.10
C ASN A 177 -13.61 -22.44 -4.78
N ALA A 178 -12.44 -21.93 -4.47
CA ALA A 178 -11.77 -22.16 -3.17
C ALA A 178 -12.57 -21.59 -2.01
N LEU A 179 -13.13 -20.38 -2.15
CA LEU A 179 -13.91 -19.73 -1.09
C LEU A 179 -15.26 -20.41 -0.86
N GLU A 180 -15.98 -20.81 -1.91
CA GLU A 180 -17.33 -21.40 -1.83
C GLU A 180 -17.32 -22.92 -1.58
N SER A 181 -16.18 -23.60 -1.68
CA SER A 181 -16.07 -25.05 -1.41
C SER A 181 -16.47 -25.39 0.03
N ASP A 182 -17.21 -26.45 0.22
CA ASP A 182 -17.55 -27.01 1.52
C ASP A 182 -16.44 -27.91 2.11
N SER A 183 -15.40 -28.21 1.32
CA SER A 183 -14.28 -29.04 1.76
C SER A 183 -13.48 -28.34 2.87
N THR A 184 -13.10 -29.10 3.88
CA THR A 184 -12.18 -28.67 4.95
C THR A 184 -10.82 -29.37 4.86
N ASP A 185 -10.67 -30.23 3.84
CA ASP A 185 -9.42 -30.93 3.54
C ASP A 185 -8.46 -29.99 2.84
N VAL A 186 -7.31 -29.73 3.45
CA VAL A 186 -6.27 -28.83 2.89
C VAL A 186 -5.63 -29.39 1.62
N ASP A 187 -5.69 -30.71 1.42
CA ASP A 187 -5.14 -31.39 0.25
C ASP A 187 -6.16 -31.52 -0.89
N ASP A 188 -7.37 -30.97 -0.71
CA ASP A 188 -8.38 -30.95 -1.76
C ASP A 188 -7.89 -30.13 -2.96
N PRO A 189 -7.98 -30.66 -4.20
CA PRO A 189 -7.55 -29.96 -5.41
C PRO A 189 -8.12 -28.55 -5.59
N VAL A 190 -9.28 -28.25 -5.00
CA VAL A 190 -9.90 -26.92 -5.05
C VAL A 190 -9.02 -25.84 -4.40
N TYR A 191 -8.16 -26.22 -3.45
CA TYR A 191 -7.24 -25.31 -2.78
C TYR A 191 -5.83 -25.30 -3.37
N ALA A 192 -5.52 -26.14 -4.36
CA ALA A 192 -4.18 -26.25 -4.93
C ALA A 192 -3.63 -24.90 -5.42
N CYS A 193 -4.46 -24.08 -6.08
CA CYS A 193 -4.05 -22.76 -6.55
C CYS A 193 -3.75 -21.79 -5.40
N ILE A 194 -4.43 -21.90 -4.26
CA ILE A 194 -4.18 -21.05 -3.08
C ILE A 194 -2.89 -21.50 -2.39
N GLN A 195 -2.66 -22.81 -2.29
CA GLN A 195 -1.41 -23.34 -1.76
C GLN A 195 -0.22 -22.92 -2.63
N GLU A 196 -0.30 -23.11 -3.94
CA GLU A 196 0.73 -22.71 -4.89
C GLU A 196 1.03 -21.22 -4.82
N LEU A 197 -0.03 -20.37 -4.70
CA LEU A 197 0.14 -18.94 -4.51
C LEU A 197 0.93 -18.64 -3.25
N MET A 198 0.58 -19.24 -2.11
CA MET A 198 1.26 -18.96 -0.84
C MET A 198 2.70 -19.47 -0.83
N ASP A 199 3.01 -20.60 -1.46
CA ASP A 199 4.35 -21.13 -1.62
C ASP A 199 5.23 -20.19 -2.48
N ASN A 200 4.65 -19.62 -3.55
CA ASN A 200 5.32 -18.61 -4.37
C ASN A 200 5.49 -17.28 -3.64
N VAL A 201 4.52 -16.84 -2.84
CA VAL A 201 4.64 -15.64 -1.99
C VAL A 201 5.77 -15.83 -0.97
N ASP A 202 5.86 -16.99 -0.32
CA ASP A 202 6.93 -17.30 0.64
C ASP A 202 8.32 -17.30 0.00
N SER A 203 8.45 -17.85 -1.21
CA SER A 203 9.74 -18.05 -1.88
C SER A 203 10.20 -16.84 -2.70
N TYR A 204 9.28 -16.19 -3.42
CA TYR A 204 9.63 -15.14 -4.38
C TYR A 204 9.69 -13.73 -3.76
N ILE A 205 8.77 -13.40 -2.83
CA ILE A 205 8.81 -12.09 -2.18
C ILE A 205 9.97 -12.05 -1.18
N PRO A 206 10.91 -11.09 -1.32
CA PRO A 206 12.07 -11.02 -0.44
C PRO A 206 11.66 -10.70 1.00
N THR A 207 12.38 -11.26 1.98
CA THR A 207 12.24 -10.79 3.37
C THR A 207 12.84 -9.39 3.46
N PRO A 208 12.06 -8.38 3.87
CA PRO A 208 12.51 -7.00 3.84
C PRO A 208 13.60 -6.72 4.89
N GLU A 209 14.61 -5.95 4.51
CA GLU A 209 15.54 -5.38 5.46
C GLU A 209 14.86 -4.29 6.28
N ARG A 210 14.82 -4.44 7.60
CA ARG A 210 14.17 -3.49 8.51
C ARG A 210 15.16 -2.42 8.97
N LYS A 211 14.88 -1.16 8.67
CA LYS A 211 15.68 0.01 9.09
C LYS A 211 15.40 0.38 10.55
N SER A 212 15.59 -0.58 11.46
CA SER A 212 15.23 -0.41 12.88
C SER A 212 16.22 0.49 13.67
N ASP A 213 17.43 0.72 13.15
CA ASP A 213 18.46 1.55 13.79
C ASP A 213 18.26 3.06 13.52
N LEU A 214 17.39 3.42 12.56
CA LEU A 214 17.08 4.81 12.25
C LEU A 214 16.11 5.41 13.28
N PRO A 215 15.99 6.74 13.36
CA PRO A 215 14.96 7.40 14.16
C PRO A 215 13.55 6.94 13.77
N PHE A 216 12.71 6.62 14.77
CA PHE A 216 11.34 6.19 14.55
C PHE A 216 10.56 7.14 13.65
N LEU A 217 9.81 6.58 12.70
CA LEU A 217 8.87 7.29 11.85
C LEU A 217 7.73 6.36 11.45
N MET A 218 6.50 6.81 11.64
CA MET A 218 5.26 6.12 11.25
C MET A 218 4.30 7.11 10.61
N PRO A 219 4.00 7.00 9.31
CA PRO A 219 2.92 7.75 8.67
C PRO A 219 1.57 7.39 9.28
N VAL A 220 0.74 8.39 9.53
CA VAL A 220 -0.63 8.19 10.05
C VAL A 220 -1.57 7.90 8.88
N GLU A 221 -2.23 6.75 8.93
CA GLU A 221 -3.19 6.28 7.92
C GLU A 221 -4.62 6.57 8.32
N ASP A 222 -4.94 6.31 9.58
CA ASP A 222 -6.26 6.55 10.13
C ASP A 222 -6.16 6.92 11.61
N THR A 223 -7.22 7.55 12.11
CA THR A 223 -7.32 7.95 13.51
C THR A 223 -8.69 7.59 14.05
N MET A 224 -8.71 7.00 15.23
CA MET A 224 -9.95 6.60 15.91
C MET A 224 -9.90 6.97 17.39
N THR A 225 -11.09 7.12 17.98
CA THR A 225 -11.21 7.33 19.42
C THR A 225 -11.69 6.06 20.07
N ILE A 226 -10.98 5.63 21.12
CA ILE A 226 -11.44 4.54 21.99
C ILE A 226 -12.04 5.19 23.23
N THR A 227 -13.33 5.01 23.45
CA THR A 227 -14.06 5.55 24.61
C THR A 227 -13.35 5.20 25.92
N GLY A 228 -13.03 6.20 26.73
CA GLY A 228 -12.34 6.05 28.01
C GLY A 228 -10.83 5.76 27.93
N ARG A 229 -10.24 5.66 26.73
CA ARG A 229 -8.79 5.41 26.55
C ARG A 229 -8.05 6.55 25.82
N GLY A 230 -8.67 7.18 24.82
CA GLY A 230 -8.08 8.28 24.06
C GLY A 230 -8.05 8.05 22.56
N THR A 231 -7.21 8.83 21.87
CA THR A 231 -7.02 8.77 20.43
C THR A 231 -5.95 7.74 20.05
N VAL A 232 -6.27 6.93 19.07
CA VAL A 232 -5.35 5.97 18.45
C VAL A 232 -5.05 6.45 17.05
N ALA A 233 -3.76 6.51 16.70
CA ALA A 233 -3.28 6.66 15.33
C ALA A 233 -2.80 5.29 14.82
N THR A 234 -3.23 4.91 13.63
CA THR A 234 -2.81 3.67 12.96
C THR A 234 -1.86 3.98 11.82
N GLY A 235 -0.95 3.06 11.55
CA GLY A 235 -0.02 3.13 10.44
C GLY A 235 1.03 2.03 10.47
N ARG A 236 1.79 1.91 9.39
CA ARG A 236 2.98 1.07 9.33
C ARG A 236 4.20 1.87 9.84
N VAL A 237 5.00 1.27 10.68
CA VAL A 237 6.30 1.82 11.07
C VAL A 237 7.22 1.78 9.84
N GLU A 238 7.54 2.95 9.28
CA GLU A 238 8.41 3.07 8.09
C GLU A 238 9.86 2.76 8.43
N ARG A 239 10.33 3.24 9.59
CA ARG A 239 11.67 3.03 10.10
C ARG A 239 11.76 3.21 11.62
N GLY A 240 12.85 2.74 12.18
CA GLY A 240 13.15 2.88 13.61
C GLY A 240 12.34 1.95 14.50
N ARG A 241 12.36 2.25 15.78
CA ARG A 241 11.67 1.53 16.83
C ARG A 241 11.04 2.51 17.81
N ILE A 242 9.86 2.16 18.34
CA ILE A 242 9.15 2.88 19.38
C ILE A 242 8.83 1.97 20.55
N ASN A 243 9.11 2.39 21.75
CA ASN A 243 8.77 1.65 22.96
C ASN A 243 7.55 2.27 23.65
N LEU A 244 6.89 1.47 24.48
CA LEU A 244 5.80 1.95 25.30
C LEU A 244 6.29 3.08 26.22
N ASN A 245 5.47 4.13 26.38
CA ASN A 245 5.75 5.36 27.14
C ASN A 245 6.87 6.26 26.57
N GLU A 246 7.28 6.03 25.33
CA GLU A 246 8.23 6.89 24.65
C GLU A 246 7.54 8.14 24.07
N LYS A 247 8.28 9.25 24.00
CA LYS A 247 7.81 10.51 23.41
C LYS A 247 7.96 10.48 21.90
N VAL A 248 6.97 11.05 21.22
CA VAL A 248 6.95 11.26 19.77
C VAL A 248 6.47 12.67 19.46
N GLU A 249 6.77 13.14 18.26
CA GLU A 249 6.19 14.34 17.67
C GLU A 249 5.21 13.96 16.56
N ILE A 250 4.08 14.68 16.51
CA ILE A 250 3.15 14.70 15.39
C ILE A 250 3.64 15.78 14.44
N VAL A 251 4.02 15.42 13.21
CA VAL A 251 4.67 16.32 12.24
C VAL A 251 3.90 16.34 10.92
N GLY A 252 3.79 17.53 10.33
CA GLY A 252 3.11 17.78 9.05
C GLY A 252 1.68 18.28 9.20
N LEU A 253 1.15 18.89 8.15
CA LEU A 253 -0.15 19.58 8.06
C LEU A 253 -0.31 20.74 9.05
N MET A 254 0.71 21.06 9.81
CA MET A 254 0.84 22.15 10.77
C MET A 254 2.26 22.71 10.68
N ASP A 255 2.43 24.00 10.99
CA ASP A 255 3.73 24.67 10.94
C ASP A 255 4.68 24.17 12.03
N GLU A 256 4.15 23.83 13.22
CA GLU A 256 4.94 23.37 14.35
C GLU A 256 4.59 21.94 14.74
N PRO A 257 5.61 21.07 15.00
CA PRO A 257 5.40 19.73 15.54
C PRO A 257 4.79 19.77 16.94
N ARG A 258 3.93 18.79 17.25
CA ARG A 258 3.33 18.62 18.58
C ARG A 258 3.88 17.38 19.27
N GLU A 259 4.47 17.56 20.46
CA GLU A 259 4.95 16.44 21.28
C GLU A 259 3.80 15.72 21.98
N THR A 260 3.86 14.40 22.01
CA THR A 260 2.97 13.51 22.77
C THR A 260 3.72 12.26 23.25
N THR A 261 3.03 11.38 23.98
CA THR A 261 3.58 10.12 24.50
C THR A 261 2.74 8.95 24.01
N VAL A 262 3.38 7.90 23.53
CA VAL A 262 2.74 6.63 23.15
C VAL A 262 2.48 5.82 24.43
N THR A 263 1.22 5.68 24.82
CA THR A 263 0.80 4.98 26.05
C THR A 263 0.28 3.57 25.83
N GLY A 264 0.15 3.15 24.58
CA GLY A 264 -0.25 1.81 24.18
C GLY A 264 0.16 1.52 22.75
N ILE A 265 0.57 0.31 22.48
CA ILE A 265 0.90 -0.17 21.14
C ILE A 265 0.15 -1.49 20.94
N GLU A 266 -0.59 -1.59 19.83
CA GLU A 266 -1.35 -2.78 19.48
C GLU A 266 -1.12 -3.12 18.00
N MET A 267 -1.00 -4.42 17.70
CA MET A 267 -0.99 -4.97 16.36
C MET A 267 -1.97 -6.14 16.31
N PHE A 268 -2.93 -6.13 15.38
CA PHE A 268 -3.99 -7.15 15.27
C PHE A 268 -4.68 -7.48 16.60
N ARG A 269 -5.00 -6.42 17.38
CA ARG A 269 -5.63 -6.51 18.72
C ARG A 269 -4.79 -7.18 19.81
N LYS A 270 -3.51 -7.49 19.52
CA LYS A 270 -2.52 -7.98 20.49
C LYS A 270 -1.67 -6.82 21.00
N LEU A 271 -1.28 -6.86 22.28
CA LEU A 271 -0.45 -5.82 22.89
C LEU A 271 1.03 -6.02 22.55
N LEU A 272 1.74 -4.91 22.31
CA LEU A 272 3.18 -4.89 22.14
C LEU A 272 3.84 -4.02 23.20
N ASP A 273 5.04 -4.42 23.66
CA ASP A 273 5.90 -3.57 24.50
C ASP A 273 6.68 -2.57 23.66
N TYR A 274 6.93 -2.91 22.40
CA TYR A 274 7.56 -2.04 21.38
C TYR A 274 7.08 -2.41 19.98
N ALA A 275 7.25 -1.47 19.06
CA ALA A 275 7.09 -1.72 17.64
C ALA A 275 8.33 -1.28 16.87
N GLU A 276 8.59 -1.90 15.73
CA GLU A 276 9.74 -1.64 14.88
C GLU A 276 9.38 -1.56 13.40
N ALA A 277 10.34 -1.12 12.59
CA ALA A 277 10.15 -0.97 11.15
C ALA A 277 9.46 -2.19 10.54
N GLY A 278 8.37 -1.94 9.79
CA GLY A 278 7.53 -2.94 9.16
C GLY A 278 6.26 -3.31 9.92
N ASP A 279 6.14 -3.03 11.21
CA ASP A 279 4.94 -3.35 11.97
C ASP A 279 3.76 -2.44 11.60
N ASN A 280 2.58 -3.01 11.40
CA ASN A 280 1.33 -2.27 11.25
C ASN A 280 0.68 -2.13 12.63
N ILE A 281 0.69 -0.94 13.19
CA ILE A 281 0.32 -0.73 14.58
C ILE A 281 -0.75 0.35 14.76
N GLY A 282 -1.48 0.24 15.88
CA GLY A 282 -2.23 1.33 16.46
C GLY A 282 -1.51 1.85 17.70
N THR A 283 -1.19 3.14 17.72
CA THR A 283 -0.56 3.82 18.84
C THR A 283 -1.57 4.65 19.62
N LEU A 284 -1.73 4.38 20.92
CA LEU A 284 -2.55 5.18 21.81
C LEU A 284 -1.75 6.40 22.26
N LEU A 285 -2.25 7.59 21.99
CA LEU A 285 -1.58 8.86 22.23
C LEU A 285 -2.14 9.57 23.47
N ARG A 286 -1.25 10.09 24.32
CA ARG A 286 -1.63 10.83 25.54
C ARG A 286 -2.01 12.27 25.23
N GLY A 287 -3.20 12.69 25.66
CA GLY A 287 -3.60 14.11 25.60
C GLY A 287 -3.78 14.67 24.20
N VAL A 288 -4.04 13.80 23.22
CA VAL A 288 -4.34 14.17 21.83
C VAL A 288 -5.80 13.87 21.57
N ALA A 289 -6.59 14.87 21.17
CA ALA A 289 -7.95 14.68 20.71
C ALA A 289 -7.97 14.23 19.25
N ARG A 290 -9.05 13.57 18.79
CA ARG A 290 -9.15 13.09 17.42
C ARG A 290 -9.02 14.19 16.36
N ASN A 291 -9.50 15.39 16.67
CA ASN A 291 -9.41 16.56 15.80
C ASN A 291 -8.07 17.31 15.89
N GLU A 292 -7.07 16.71 16.47
CA GLU A 292 -5.70 17.26 16.61
C GLU A 292 -4.65 16.37 15.96
N ILE A 293 -5.09 15.27 15.32
CA ILE A 293 -4.23 14.39 14.53
C ILE A 293 -5.01 13.88 13.31
N TRP A 294 -4.40 13.89 12.14
CA TRP A 294 -5.01 13.55 10.87
C TRP A 294 -4.16 12.58 10.06
N ARG A 295 -4.83 11.84 9.19
CA ARG A 295 -4.17 11.13 8.10
C ARG A 295 -3.26 12.08 7.32
N GLY A 296 -2.05 11.64 7.00
CA GLY A 296 -1.05 12.41 6.28
C GLY A 296 0.02 13.06 7.14
N GLN A 297 -0.22 13.15 8.45
CA GLN A 297 0.85 13.46 9.40
C GLN A 297 1.73 12.24 9.64
N VAL A 298 2.86 12.44 10.29
CA VAL A 298 3.71 11.35 10.77
C VAL A 298 3.89 11.43 12.28
N LEU A 299 4.00 10.27 12.93
CA LEU A 299 4.57 10.18 14.27
C LEU A 299 6.06 9.92 14.11
N ALA A 300 6.89 10.74 14.69
CA ALA A 300 8.33 10.66 14.55
C ALA A 300 9.04 10.80 15.89
N LYS A 301 10.28 10.31 15.97
CA LYS A 301 11.16 10.60 17.11
C LYS A 301 11.35 12.12 17.20
N PRO A 302 11.28 12.72 18.40
CA PRO A 302 11.39 14.19 18.56
C PRO A 302 12.61 14.76 17.84
N LYS A 303 12.38 15.81 17.04
CA LYS A 303 13.39 16.57 16.27
C LYS A 303 14.08 15.78 15.15
N SER A 304 13.55 14.62 14.74
CA SER A 304 14.15 13.80 13.68
C SER A 304 13.68 14.16 12.27
N ILE A 305 12.54 14.84 12.13
CA ILE A 305 12.00 15.33 10.86
C ILE A 305 11.25 16.65 11.12
N LYS A 306 11.15 17.51 10.11
CA LYS A 306 10.45 18.80 10.20
C LYS A 306 9.32 18.88 9.17
N PRO A 307 8.28 19.68 9.43
CA PRO A 307 7.33 20.07 8.41
C PRO A 307 7.97 21.07 7.47
N LEU A 308 7.89 20.84 6.17
CA LEU A 308 8.53 21.64 5.12
C LEU A 308 7.58 21.83 3.94
N THR A 309 7.75 22.94 3.20
CA THR A 309 6.93 23.25 2.02
C THR A 309 7.74 23.23 0.73
N LYS A 310 9.06 23.41 0.77
CA LYS A 310 9.89 23.62 -0.43
C LYS A 310 10.93 22.52 -0.62
N PHE A 311 10.95 21.99 -1.81
CA PHE A 311 11.92 20.98 -2.18
C PHE A 311 12.18 21.00 -3.68
N LYS A 312 13.30 20.41 -4.08
CA LYS A 312 13.62 20.11 -5.46
C LYS A 312 13.38 18.62 -5.71
N GLY A 313 12.67 18.30 -6.78
CA GLY A 313 12.34 16.94 -7.18
C GLY A 313 12.87 16.58 -8.55
N GLN A 314 13.39 15.36 -8.69
CA GLN A 314 13.60 14.74 -10.00
C GLN A 314 12.29 14.07 -10.39
N VAL A 315 11.69 14.48 -11.50
CA VAL A 315 10.33 14.08 -11.90
C VAL A 315 10.33 13.50 -13.31
N TYR A 316 9.74 12.33 -13.45
CA TYR A 316 9.36 11.76 -14.72
C TYR A 316 7.88 12.07 -15.01
N VAL A 317 7.59 12.68 -16.13
CA VAL A 317 6.24 13.02 -16.58
C VAL A 317 5.72 11.91 -17.47
N LEU A 318 4.66 11.24 -17.04
CA LEU A 318 4.10 10.10 -17.77
C LEU A 318 3.62 10.51 -19.16
N SER A 319 3.98 9.69 -20.16
CA SER A 319 3.51 9.82 -21.52
C SER A 319 2.02 9.47 -21.66
N LYS A 320 1.43 9.82 -22.80
CA LYS A 320 0.04 9.46 -23.15
C LYS A 320 -0.19 7.95 -23.10
N ASP A 321 0.75 7.17 -23.60
CA ASP A 321 0.66 5.71 -23.69
C ASP A 321 0.78 5.01 -22.33
N GLU A 322 1.29 5.75 -21.34
CA GLU A 322 1.34 5.34 -19.92
C GLU A 322 0.11 5.82 -19.13
N GLY A 323 -0.89 6.40 -19.79
CA GLY A 323 -2.07 6.96 -19.14
C GLY A 323 -1.90 8.38 -18.59
N GLY A 324 -0.75 9.01 -18.86
CA GLY A 324 -0.41 10.35 -18.41
C GLY A 324 -1.06 11.48 -19.23
N ARG A 325 -0.38 12.62 -19.28
CA ARG A 325 -0.85 13.82 -20.01
C ARG A 325 -0.71 13.68 -21.51
N HIS A 326 -1.52 14.47 -22.23
CA HIS A 326 -1.44 14.63 -23.70
C HIS A 326 -0.80 15.95 -24.11
N THR A 327 -0.70 16.89 -23.16
CA THR A 327 -0.24 18.26 -23.39
C THR A 327 0.87 18.61 -22.43
N PRO A 328 1.80 19.49 -22.83
CA PRO A 328 2.84 20.00 -21.93
C PRO A 328 2.21 20.80 -20.79
N PHE A 329 2.97 21.01 -19.73
CA PHE A 329 2.67 22.00 -18.71
C PHE A 329 3.80 23.05 -18.62
N PHE A 330 3.46 24.16 -18.02
CA PHE A 330 4.29 25.35 -17.93
C PHE A 330 4.57 25.72 -16.48
N ASN A 331 5.41 26.70 -16.23
CA ASN A 331 5.62 27.29 -14.92
C ASN A 331 4.28 27.61 -14.23
N ASN A 332 4.26 27.49 -12.91
CA ASN A 332 3.07 27.69 -12.07
C ASN A 332 1.98 26.61 -12.26
N TYR A 333 2.32 25.46 -12.83
CA TYR A 333 1.42 24.31 -12.85
C TYR A 333 1.15 23.85 -11.41
N ARG A 334 -0.12 23.52 -11.09
CA ARG A 334 -0.58 23.25 -9.73
C ARG A 334 -1.27 21.89 -9.60
N PRO A 335 -0.54 20.79 -9.70
CA PRO A 335 -1.08 19.46 -9.48
C PRO A 335 -1.16 19.10 -7.98
N GLN A 336 -1.68 17.88 -7.71
CA GLN A 336 -1.60 17.26 -6.39
C GLN A 336 -0.36 16.36 -6.29
N PHE A 337 0.38 16.53 -5.22
CA PHE A 337 1.53 15.71 -4.84
C PHE A 337 1.13 14.73 -3.75
N TYR A 338 1.36 13.46 -4.01
CA TYR A 338 1.05 12.36 -3.10
C TYR A 338 2.31 11.90 -2.41
N PHE A 339 2.37 12.11 -1.10
CA PHE A 339 3.47 11.65 -0.24
C PHE A 339 2.92 10.72 0.83
N ARG A 340 3.48 9.53 1.00
CA ARG A 340 3.05 8.58 2.02
C ARG A 340 1.52 8.41 2.05
N THR A 341 0.86 8.97 3.06
CA THR A 341 -0.59 8.83 3.29
C THR A 341 -1.39 10.09 2.96
N THR A 342 -0.75 11.14 2.42
CA THR A 342 -1.40 12.43 2.13
C THR A 342 -1.22 12.88 0.70
N ASP A 343 -2.10 13.79 0.28
CA ASP A 343 -1.98 14.57 -0.94
C ASP A 343 -2.04 16.08 -0.62
N VAL A 344 -1.16 16.84 -1.25
CA VAL A 344 -1.08 18.29 -1.08
C VAL A 344 -0.90 18.94 -2.45
N THR A 345 -1.60 20.04 -2.69
CA THR A 345 -1.39 20.84 -3.89
C THR A 345 -0.04 21.55 -3.79
N GLY A 346 0.74 21.48 -4.87
CA GLY A 346 2.02 22.20 -4.99
C GLY A 346 2.11 23.01 -6.26
N VAL A 347 2.94 24.03 -6.25
CA VAL A 347 3.28 24.84 -7.42
C VAL A 347 4.63 24.39 -7.96
N ILE A 348 4.69 24.10 -9.26
CA ILE A 348 5.92 23.72 -9.94
C ILE A 348 6.57 24.95 -10.56
N THR A 349 7.89 25.07 -10.35
CA THR A 349 8.76 26.00 -11.06
C THR A 349 9.77 25.18 -11.85
N LEU A 350 9.78 25.39 -13.18
CA LEU A 350 10.73 24.74 -14.08
C LEU A 350 12.10 25.40 -14.02
N PRO A 351 13.18 24.66 -14.35
CA PRO A 351 14.53 25.20 -14.37
C PRO A 351 14.67 26.39 -15.32
N GLN A 352 15.66 27.25 -15.06
CA GLN A 352 15.93 28.40 -15.91
C GLN A 352 16.23 27.96 -17.35
N GLY A 353 15.50 28.54 -18.31
CA GLY A 353 15.65 28.23 -19.75
C GLY A 353 14.70 27.10 -20.23
N VAL A 354 13.94 26.48 -19.33
CA VAL A 354 12.91 25.49 -19.68
C VAL A 354 11.54 26.20 -19.65
N GLU A 355 10.93 26.37 -20.81
CA GLU A 355 9.62 27.04 -20.93
C GLU A 355 8.46 26.10 -20.62
N MET A 356 8.57 24.82 -20.99
CA MET A 356 7.56 23.80 -20.82
C MET A 356 8.16 22.43 -20.56
N CYS A 357 7.38 21.54 -19.97
CA CYS A 357 7.70 20.14 -19.76
C CYS A 357 6.73 19.26 -20.55
N MET A 358 7.26 18.36 -21.36
CA MET A 358 6.50 17.47 -22.24
C MET A 358 6.19 16.14 -21.54
N PRO A 359 5.08 15.46 -21.90
CA PRO A 359 4.90 14.05 -21.54
C PRO A 359 6.08 13.20 -22.03
N GLY A 360 6.65 12.38 -21.15
CA GLY A 360 7.86 11.58 -21.37
C GLY A 360 9.17 12.22 -20.90
N ASP A 361 9.14 13.49 -20.50
CA ASP A 361 10.34 14.17 -20.01
C ASP A 361 10.71 13.72 -18.59
N ASN A 362 12.02 13.73 -18.33
CA ASN A 362 12.60 13.58 -17.01
C ASN A 362 13.28 14.90 -16.63
N VAL A 363 12.70 15.63 -15.69
CA VAL A 363 13.08 17.02 -15.38
C VAL A 363 13.25 17.21 -13.88
N GLU A 364 14.31 17.94 -13.53
CA GLU A 364 14.49 18.49 -12.19
C GLU A 364 13.64 19.75 -12.04
N MET A 365 12.87 19.87 -10.99
CA MET A 365 11.99 21.01 -10.78
C MET A 365 11.89 21.41 -9.32
N ASP A 366 11.68 22.71 -9.08
CA ASP A 366 11.39 23.25 -7.76
C ASP A 366 9.88 23.14 -7.48
N VAL A 367 9.54 22.72 -6.28
CA VAL A 367 8.14 22.55 -5.83
C VAL A 367 7.92 23.30 -4.54
N GLU A 368 6.84 24.08 -4.50
CA GLU A 368 6.36 24.72 -3.30
C GLU A 368 4.94 24.23 -2.96
N LEU A 369 4.81 23.50 -1.86
CA LEU A 369 3.55 22.96 -1.37
C LEU A 369 2.74 24.05 -0.65
N ILE A 370 1.41 23.99 -0.75
CA ILE A 370 0.52 24.93 -0.06
C ILE A 370 0.37 24.62 1.44
N THR A 371 0.78 23.45 1.88
CA THR A 371 0.68 22.99 3.27
C THR A 371 1.97 22.25 3.62
N PRO A 372 2.58 22.50 4.78
CA PRO A 372 3.80 21.83 5.19
C PRO A 372 3.54 20.33 5.48
N ILE A 373 4.42 19.48 5.01
CA ILE A 373 4.40 18.05 5.28
C ILE A 373 5.77 17.55 5.73
N ALA A 374 5.82 16.38 6.33
CA ALA A 374 7.07 15.74 6.74
C ALA A 374 7.81 15.20 5.50
N ILE A 375 8.75 16.01 4.95
CA ILE A 375 9.56 15.69 3.78
C ILE A 375 10.99 15.40 4.20
N GLU A 376 11.64 14.50 3.46
CA GLU A 376 13.07 14.22 3.55
C GLU A 376 13.64 13.88 2.18
N GLN A 377 14.95 14.02 2.02
CA GLN A 377 15.66 13.64 0.80
C GLN A 377 15.50 12.14 0.53
N GLY A 378 15.27 11.78 -0.73
CA GLY A 378 15.01 10.40 -1.15
C GLY A 378 13.55 9.97 -1.04
N LEU A 379 12.67 10.81 -0.48
CA LEU A 379 11.24 10.50 -0.42
C LEU A 379 10.62 10.51 -1.82
N ARG A 380 9.95 9.43 -2.18
CA ARG A 380 9.21 9.30 -3.46
C ARG A 380 7.85 9.95 -3.36
N PHE A 381 7.35 10.43 -4.50
CA PHE A 381 6.02 11.00 -4.62
C PHE A 381 5.41 10.75 -6.00
N ALA A 382 4.08 10.74 -6.05
CA ALA A 382 3.33 10.74 -7.29
C ALA A 382 2.69 12.12 -7.53
N ILE A 383 2.55 12.50 -8.80
CA ILE A 383 1.87 13.72 -9.23
C ILE A 383 0.56 13.33 -9.90
N ARG A 384 -0.55 13.93 -9.48
CA ARG A 384 -1.88 13.64 -10.02
C ARG A 384 -2.62 14.90 -10.43
N GLU A 385 -3.41 14.77 -11.49
CA GLU A 385 -4.32 15.80 -12.02
C GLU A 385 -5.60 15.15 -12.51
N GLY A 386 -6.76 15.71 -12.14
CA GLY A 386 -8.05 15.25 -12.63
C GLY A 386 -8.33 13.76 -12.45
N GLY A 387 -7.85 13.17 -11.33
CA GLY A 387 -8.03 11.74 -11.03
C GLY A 387 -7.04 10.79 -11.70
N ARG A 388 -6.05 11.31 -12.46
CA ARG A 388 -5.02 10.51 -13.15
C ARG A 388 -3.64 10.77 -12.57
N THR A 389 -2.80 9.76 -12.56
CA THR A 389 -1.37 9.93 -12.30
C THR A 389 -0.70 10.49 -13.55
N VAL A 390 -0.04 11.64 -13.43
CA VAL A 390 0.59 12.35 -14.55
C VAL A 390 2.10 12.40 -14.43
N GLY A 391 2.66 12.00 -13.31
CA GLY A 391 4.09 11.93 -13.11
C GLY A 391 4.45 11.28 -11.79
N SER A 392 5.72 11.00 -11.63
CA SER A 392 6.32 10.50 -10.40
C SER A 392 7.70 11.10 -10.20
N GLY A 393 8.14 11.20 -8.96
CA GLY A 393 9.43 11.77 -8.68
C GLY A 393 9.99 11.35 -7.33
N VAL A 394 11.20 11.84 -7.09
CA VAL A 394 11.92 11.68 -5.81
C VAL A 394 12.43 13.05 -5.36
N VAL A 395 12.35 13.31 -4.09
CA VAL A 395 12.92 14.52 -3.46
C VAL A 395 14.44 14.41 -3.48
N ILE A 396 15.11 15.30 -4.22
CA ILE A 396 16.58 15.29 -4.34
C ILE A 396 17.24 16.30 -3.41
N GLU A 397 16.55 17.38 -3.06
CA GLU A 397 17.07 18.43 -2.20
C GLU A 397 15.92 19.11 -1.43
N ILE A 398 16.17 19.47 -0.18
CA ILE A 398 15.29 20.33 0.63
C ILE A 398 15.80 21.77 0.48
N THR A 399 14.92 22.70 0.08
CA THR A 399 15.31 24.09 -0.25
C THR A 399 14.85 25.12 0.79
N GLU A 400 14.29 24.65 1.93
CA GLU A 400 13.78 25.50 3.01
C GLU A 400 14.50 25.29 4.34
#